data_d7ca8c220ed5bf1078ef96193a7ee70c
#
_entry.id   d7ca8c220ed5bf1078ef96193a7ee70c
#
_cell.length_a   1.000
_cell.length_b   1.000
_cell.length_c   1.000
_cell.angle_alpha   90.00
_cell.angle_beta   90.00
_cell.angle_gamma   90.00
#
_symmetry.space_group_name_H-M   'P 1'
#
loop_
_entity.id
_entity.type
_entity.pdbx_description
1 polymer ?
#
loop_
_entity_poly.entity_id
_entity_poly.type
_entity_poly.pdbx_seq_one_letter_code
_entity_poly.pdbx_strand_id
1 'polypeptide(L)'
;MNQPKLAEQSTPKHELSRSLKGRHLTMISIGGIIGAGLFVSSSTSIIAGGPASFISYAITGLLILLVMRMLGEMTTALPHVRSFTEFARAGLGDGAGFVVGWLYWYFWVLVVPVEAIAGAKILQSWIPLSPLQIGVGLMSIMTCVNLMSARSYAEFEFWFASIKVAAILVFIAIAASYAFGWTAPHGATFGNLVEHGGFTPHGWIAVLAAVPTVFFAMTGAEITTIAAAESAQPGRAVARMSAAVIWRILIFYVVSLFLIVSVTPWNTVRSGESPFTLALNTMHVPWAGTIMSVIILTAVLSCLNSAFYVSSRVLFILADRGDAPQSLVKLNARRVPVGSVLMGAAAGFLGIIAATQAPQVVFDFLVSSSGAVIVFVYMIICVAQITLRRRREREGLPPPPVSMWLFPYLTYAAIAGMGAVLIAMAFTPGLQRDFYFSCITLVVAVGAYLIVHRLRQPRVAPSAAT
;
A
#
# COMPACT_ATOMS: atom_id res chain seq x y z
N MET A 1 -51.83 -1.26 -20.90
CA MET A 1 -50.83 -0.85 -19.89
C MET A 1 -49.66 -1.80 -19.99
N ASN A 2 -48.66 -1.43 -20.79
CA ASN A 2 -47.43 -2.23 -20.97
C ASN A 2 -46.42 -1.77 -19.90
N GLN A 3 -46.11 -2.64 -18.93
CA GLN A 3 -44.96 -2.46 -18.05
C GLN A 3 -43.67 -2.58 -18.88
N PRO A 4 -42.70 -1.66 -18.75
CA PRO A 4 -41.40 -1.83 -19.39
C PRO A 4 -40.68 -3.01 -18.73
N LYS A 5 -40.25 -3.98 -19.53
CA LYS A 5 -39.34 -5.06 -19.12
C LYS A 5 -38.07 -4.41 -18.50
N LEU A 6 -37.91 -4.62 -17.19
CA LEU A 6 -36.64 -4.36 -16.50
C LEU A 6 -35.53 -5.09 -17.29
N ALA A 7 -34.56 -4.31 -17.74
CA ALA A 7 -33.39 -4.82 -18.40
C ALA A 7 -32.78 -5.96 -17.56
N GLU A 8 -32.66 -7.13 -18.14
CA GLU A 8 -31.92 -8.26 -17.56
C GLU A 8 -30.53 -7.75 -17.16
N GLN A 9 -30.31 -7.65 -15.86
CA GLN A 9 -28.98 -7.41 -15.32
C GLN A 9 -28.14 -8.60 -15.75
N SER A 10 -27.23 -8.37 -16.69
CA SER A 10 -26.24 -9.34 -17.11
C SER A 10 -25.46 -9.80 -15.87
N THR A 11 -25.73 -11.01 -15.42
CA THR A 11 -24.92 -11.68 -14.40
C THR A 11 -23.46 -11.65 -14.87
N PRO A 12 -22.53 -11.16 -14.04
CA PRO A 12 -21.11 -11.13 -14.44
C PRO A 12 -20.65 -12.56 -14.72
N LYS A 13 -20.12 -12.79 -15.91
CA LYS A 13 -19.69 -14.11 -16.41
C LYS A 13 -18.59 -14.77 -15.54
N HIS A 14 -17.94 -14.01 -14.67
CA HIS A 14 -16.86 -14.48 -13.81
C HIS A 14 -17.02 -13.94 -12.37
N GLU A 15 -17.48 -14.76 -11.43
CA GLU A 15 -17.56 -14.39 -10.01
C GLU A 15 -16.37 -14.97 -9.22
N LEU A 16 -15.68 -14.08 -8.49
CA LEU A 16 -14.70 -14.45 -7.46
C LEU A 16 -15.41 -15.12 -6.27
N SER A 17 -14.68 -15.95 -5.52
CA SER A 17 -15.24 -16.69 -4.38
C SER A 17 -15.64 -15.74 -3.24
N ARG A 18 -16.90 -15.81 -2.75
CA ARG A 18 -17.42 -15.07 -1.59
C ARG A 18 -17.18 -15.83 -0.29
N SER A 19 -15.93 -16.08 0.07
CA SER A 19 -15.57 -16.96 1.21
C SER A 19 -15.03 -16.22 2.45
N LEU A 20 -14.88 -14.88 2.40
CA LEU A 20 -14.26 -14.11 3.47
C LEU A 20 -15.24 -13.80 4.62
N LYS A 21 -14.84 -14.12 5.86
CA LYS A 21 -15.57 -13.78 7.08
C LYS A 21 -15.13 -12.41 7.61
N GLY A 22 -15.98 -11.74 8.44
CA GLY A 22 -15.67 -10.42 9.02
C GLY A 22 -14.33 -10.36 9.77
N ARG A 23 -13.95 -11.43 10.51
CA ARG A 23 -12.65 -11.52 11.19
C ARG A 23 -11.47 -11.48 10.21
N HIS A 24 -11.61 -12.13 9.04
CA HIS A 24 -10.57 -12.13 8.01
C HIS A 24 -10.38 -10.72 7.44
N LEU A 25 -11.49 -10.01 7.14
CA LEU A 25 -11.45 -8.65 6.64
C LEU A 25 -10.75 -7.69 7.61
N THR A 26 -11.07 -7.79 8.92
CA THR A 26 -10.41 -6.98 9.94
C THR A 26 -8.91 -7.25 9.99
N MET A 27 -8.48 -8.53 9.98
CA MET A 27 -7.06 -8.88 10.04
C MET A 27 -6.31 -8.58 8.75
N ILE A 28 -6.94 -8.76 7.59
CA ILE A 28 -6.39 -8.30 6.29
C ILE A 28 -6.16 -6.79 6.30
N SER A 29 -7.10 -6.01 6.88
CA SER A 29 -6.97 -4.56 6.97
C SER A 29 -5.86 -4.08 7.90
N ILE A 30 -5.54 -4.87 8.94
CA ILE A 30 -4.49 -4.55 9.91
C ILE A 30 -3.16 -5.13 9.45
N GLY A 31 -3.15 -6.38 9.04
CA GLY A 31 -1.95 -7.16 8.76
C GLY A 31 -1.39 -6.96 7.37
N GLY A 32 -2.26 -6.79 6.36
CA GLY A 32 -1.83 -6.66 4.97
C GLY A 32 -0.97 -5.43 4.67
N ILE A 33 -0.94 -4.45 5.59
CA ILE A 33 -0.15 -3.22 5.46
C ILE A 33 1.22 -3.37 6.15
N ILE A 34 1.29 -4.13 7.25
CA ILE A 34 2.51 -4.26 8.06
C ILE A 34 3.43 -5.32 7.43
N GLY A 35 4.43 -4.88 6.71
CA GLY A 35 5.44 -5.70 6.04
C GLY A 35 6.83 -5.07 6.13
N ALA A 36 7.66 -5.27 5.11
CA ALA A 36 8.97 -4.63 4.99
C ALA A 36 8.88 -3.10 5.04
N GLY A 37 7.74 -2.51 4.65
CA GLY A 37 7.49 -1.08 4.72
C GLY A 37 7.70 -0.50 6.12
N LEU A 38 7.13 -1.11 7.16
CA LEU A 38 7.33 -0.64 8.53
C LEU A 38 8.67 -1.12 9.11
N PHE A 39 8.99 -2.40 8.98
CA PHE A 39 10.10 -3.02 9.69
C PHE A 39 11.47 -2.77 9.06
N VAL A 40 11.55 -2.50 7.75
CA VAL A 40 12.80 -2.35 7.00
C VAL A 40 12.88 -0.98 6.32
N SER A 41 11.87 -0.58 5.53
CA SER A 41 11.90 0.70 4.79
C SER A 41 11.85 1.92 5.72
N SER A 42 11.44 1.75 6.98
CA SER A 42 11.54 2.81 7.99
C SER A 42 12.99 3.29 8.21
N SER A 43 13.99 2.45 7.93
CA SER A 43 15.40 2.87 7.94
C SER A 43 15.67 4.00 6.95
N THR A 44 15.16 3.88 5.72
CA THR A 44 15.31 4.93 4.69
C THR A 44 14.66 6.24 5.12
N SER A 45 13.46 6.18 5.75
CA SER A 45 12.78 7.36 6.28
C SER A 45 13.53 8.00 7.44
N ILE A 46 14.12 7.20 8.34
CA ILE A 46 14.93 7.71 9.48
C ILE A 46 16.21 8.35 8.96
N ILE A 47 16.90 7.75 8.00
CA ILE A 47 18.11 8.31 7.39
C ILE A 47 17.81 9.66 6.72
N ALA A 48 16.69 9.76 6.02
CA ALA A 48 16.30 10.98 5.32
C ALA A 48 15.82 12.08 6.28
N GLY A 49 14.94 11.78 7.22
CA GLY A 49 14.28 12.75 8.11
C GLY A 49 14.96 12.96 9.46
N GLY A 50 15.93 12.12 9.82
CA GLY A 50 16.55 12.13 11.14
C GLY A 50 15.54 11.79 12.26
N PRO A 51 15.74 12.34 13.46
CA PRO A 51 14.80 12.19 14.58
C PRO A 51 13.37 12.58 14.25
N ALA A 52 13.15 13.57 13.37
CA ALA A 52 11.83 14.05 12.96
C ALA A 52 11.09 13.09 12.00
N SER A 53 11.68 11.96 11.62
CA SER A 53 11.06 10.98 10.68
C SER A 53 9.67 10.52 11.11
N PHE A 54 9.37 10.37 12.41
CA PHE A 54 8.03 10.02 12.88
C PHE A 54 6.96 11.07 12.49
N ILE A 55 7.35 12.32 12.24
CA ILE A 55 6.45 13.38 11.74
C ILE A 55 6.06 13.09 10.29
N SER A 56 6.98 12.56 9.45
CA SER A 56 6.64 12.09 8.10
C SER A 56 5.54 11.01 8.16
N TYR A 57 5.61 10.11 9.16
CA TYR A 57 4.57 9.10 9.39
C TYR A 57 3.25 9.71 9.86
N ALA A 58 3.29 10.74 10.73
CA ALA A 58 2.09 11.45 11.16
C ALA A 58 1.41 12.18 9.99
N ILE A 59 2.20 12.88 9.16
CA ILE A 59 1.69 13.58 7.96
C ILE A 59 1.07 12.57 6.99
N THR A 60 1.79 11.51 6.65
CA THR A 60 1.30 10.46 5.75
C THR A 60 0.03 9.82 6.30
N GLY A 61 0.03 9.51 7.59
CA GLY A 61 -1.11 8.93 8.27
C GLY A 61 -2.34 9.82 8.22
N LEU A 62 -2.17 11.13 8.38
CA LEU A 62 -3.27 12.10 8.23
C LEU A 62 -3.79 12.12 6.79
N LEU A 63 -2.91 12.16 5.79
CA LEU A 63 -3.31 12.14 4.38
C LEU A 63 -4.08 10.84 4.03
N ILE A 64 -3.57 9.68 4.45
CA ILE A 64 -4.25 8.39 4.25
C ILE A 64 -5.61 8.37 4.95
N LEU A 65 -5.69 8.88 6.18
CA LEU A 65 -6.96 8.98 6.90
C LEU A 65 -8.01 9.78 6.13
N LEU A 66 -7.61 10.94 5.58
CA LEU A 66 -8.51 11.76 4.77
C LEU A 66 -8.98 11.00 3.52
N VAL A 67 -8.05 10.32 2.81
CA VAL A 67 -8.39 9.49 1.64
C VAL A 67 -9.31 8.34 2.01
N MET A 68 -9.04 7.64 3.12
CA MET A 68 -9.92 6.55 3.60
C MET A 68 -11.32 7.06 3.97
N ARG A 69 -11.43 8.26 4.52
CA ARG A 69 -12.72 8.90 4.80
C ARG A 69 -13.49 9.21 3.51
N MET A 70 -12.80 9.70 2.46
CA MET A 70 -13.38 9.94 1.14
C MET A 70 -13.82 8.63 0.47
N LEU A 71 -13.03 7.56 0.58
CA LEU A 71 -13.41 6.24 0.09
C LEU A 71 -14.63 5.69 0.83
N GLY A 72 -14.72 5.88 2.15
CA GLY A 72 -15.89 5.53 2.95
C GLY A 72 -17.15 6.27 2.50
N GLU A 73 -17.04 7.56 2.18
CA GLU A 73 -18.13 8.35 1.60
C GLU A 73 -18.59 7.79 0.27
N MET A 74 -17.67 7.57 -0.67
CA MET A 74 -17.98 7.05 -2.00
C MET A 74 -18.58 5.64 -1.94
N THR A 75 -18.08 4.78 -1.06
CA THR A 75 -18.61 3.42 -0.87
C THR A 75 -20.05 3.43 -0.36
N THR A 76 -20.39 4.35 0.55
CA THR A 76 -21.76 4.47 1.07
C THR A 76 -22.68 5.18 0.09
N ALA A 77 -22.16 6.07 -0.75
CA ALA A 77 -22.91 6.75 -1.81
C ALA A 77 -23.19 5.85 -3.03
N LEU A 78 -22.28 4.95 -3.36
CA LEU A 78 -22.31 4.08 -4.55
C LEU A 78 -22.08 2.61 -4.15
N PRO A 79 -23.01 1.95 -3.46
CA PRO A 79 -22.81 0.61 -2.90
C PRO A 79 -22.69 -0.50 -3.95
N HIS A 80 -23.02 -0.22 -5.21
CA HIS A 80 -22.84 -1.13 -6.34
C HIS A 80 -21.43 -1.14 -6.92
N VAL A 81 -20.59 -0.16 -6.57
CA VAL A 81 -19.19 -0.08 -7.00
C VAL A 81 -18.33 -1.00 -6.14
N ARG A 82 -17.61 -1.92 -6.78
CA ARG A 82 -16.93 -3.04 -6.12
C ARG A 82 -15.43 -2.83 -5.86
N SER A 83 -14.85 -1.77 -6.40
CA SER A 83 -13.43 -1.46 -6.25
C SER A 83 -13.21 0.03 -6.11
N PHE A 84 -12.23 0.43 -5.30
CA PHE A 84 -11.94 1.86 -5.16
C PHE A 84 -11.42 2.48 -6.47
N THR A 85 -10.79 1.72 -7.36
CA THR A 85 -10.37 2.18 -8.70
C THR A 85 -11.57 2.54 -9.58
N GLU A 86 -12.70 1.87 -9.37
CA GLU A 86 -13.95 2.16 -10.09
C GLU A 86 -14.62 3.46 -9.62
N PHE A 87 -14.31 3.98 -8.41
CA PHE A 87 -14.76 5.32 -8.01
C PHE A 87 -14.12 6.42 -8.85
N ALA A 88 -12.87 6.25 -9.28
CA ALA A 88 -12.24 7.15 -10.25
C ALA A 88 -13.00 7.15 -11.58
N ARG A 89 -13.42 5.98 -12.05
CA ARG A 89 -14.24 5.83 -13.27
C ARG A 89 -15.60 6.50 -13.12
N ALA A 90 -16.29 6.25 -12.03
CA ALA A 90 -17.60 6.82 -11.75
C ALA A 90 -17.58 8.36 -11.63
N GLY A 91 -16.50 8.92 -11.06
CA GLY A 91 -16.35 10.36 -10.85
C GLY A 91 -15.78 11.12 -12.05
N LEU A 92 -14.81 10.52 -12.75
CA LEU A 92 -13.98 11.24 -13.75
C LEU A 92 -13.97 10.57 -15.13
N GLY A 93 -14.70 9.46 -15.30
CA GLY A 93 -14.82 8.75 -16.56
C GLY A 93 -13.78 7.63 -16.77
N ASP A 94 -13.90 6.95 -17.92
CA ASP A 94 -13.15 5.74 -18.25
C ASP A 94 -11.63 5.91 -18.19
N GLY A 95 -11.12 7.07 -18.64
CA GLY A 95 -9.69 7.35 -18.61
C GLY A 95 -9.10 7.35 -17.20
N ALA A 96 -9.80 7.98 -16.27
CA ALA A 96 -9.36 8.00 -14.87
C ALA A 96 -9.40 6.61 -14.23
N GLY A 97 -10.45 5.83 -14.51
CA GLY A 97 -10.55 4.44 -14.04
C GLY A 97 -9.44 3.55 -14.58
N PHE A 98 -9.10 3.71 -15.87
CA PHE A 98 -7.99 3.00 -16.51
C PHE A 98 -6.66 3.36 -15.84
N VAL A 99 -6.34 4.68 -15.75
CA VAL A 99 -5.08 5.17 -15.21
C VAL A 99 -4.91 4.74 -13.75
N VAL A 100 -5.92 4.96 -12.90
CA VAL A 100 -5.87 4.56 -11.47
C VAL A 100 -5.71 3.05 -11.33
N GLY A 101 -6.42 2.25 -12.14
CA GLY A 101 -6.31 0.81 -12.11
C GLY A 101 -4.90 0.32 -12.43
N TRP A 102 -4.28 0.82 -13.49
CA TRP A 102 -2.92 0.44 -13.89
C TRP A 102 -1.86 0.95 -12.93
N LEU A 103 -1.97 2.20 -12.41
CA LEU A 103 -1.03 2.73 -11.41
C LEU A 103 -1.12 1.95 -10.10
N TYR A 104 -2.31 1.58 -9.66
CA TYR A 104 -2.50 0.78 -8.45
C TYR A 104 -2.00 -0.66 -8.63
N TRP A 105 -2.21 -1.26 -9.79
CA TRP A 105 -1.61 -2.54 -10.13
C TRP A 105 -0.07 -2.46 -10.13
N TYR A 106 0.49 -1.42 -10.73
CA TYR A 106 1.92 -1.17 -10.75
C TYR A 106 2.50 -1.05 -9.34
N PHE A 107 1.83 -0.28 -8.46
CA PHE A 107 2.22 -0.21 -7.05
C PHE A 107 2.33 -1.60 -6.43
N TRP A 108 1.28 -2.39 -6.47
CA TRP A 108 1.26 -3.70 -5.82
C TRP A 108 2.20 -4.72 -6.46
N VAL A 109 2.43 -4.62 -7.75
CA VAL A 109 3.40 -5.48 -8.43
C VAL A 109 4.84 -5.17 -8.03
N LEU A 110 5.16 -3.91 -7.67
CA LEU A 110 6.46 -3.52 -7.12
C LEU A 110 6.64 -3.95 -5.67
N VAL A 111 5.56 -4.04 -4.88
CA VAL A 111 5.61 -4.58 -3.51
C VAL A 111 6.12 -6.02 -3.50
N VAL A 112 5.79 -6.84 -4.51
CA VAL A 112 6.23 -8.24 -4.60
C VAL A 112 7.74 -8.40 -4.51
N PRO A 113 8.56 -7.78 -5.37
CA PRO A 113 10.03 -7.88 -5.26
C PRO A 113 10.58 -7.22 -4.00
N VAL A 114 10.00 -6.13 -3.51
CA VAL A 114 10.45 -5.48 -2.26
C VAL A 114 10.37 -6.45 -1.08
N GLU A 115 9.22 -7.07 -0.89
CA GLU A 115 9.02 -8.04 0.19
C GLU A 115 9.89 -9.30 -0.01
N ALA A 116 10.05 -9.77 -1.25
CA ALA A 116 10.88 -10.92 -1.55
C ALA A 116 12.37 -10.66 -1.29
N ILE A 117 12.90 -9.47 -1.63
CA ILE A 117 14.29 -9.05 -1.35
C ILE A 117 14.49 -8.95 0.17
N ALA A 118 13.57 -8.30 0.89
CA ALA A 118 13.64 -8.19 2.34
C ALA A 118 13.61 -9.56 3.01
N GLY A 119 12.72 -10.45 2.59
CA GLY A 119 12.63 -11.83 3.09
C GLY A 119 13.89 -12.64 2.81
N ALA A 120 14.46 -12.52 1.61
CA ALA A 120 15.69 -13.19 1.25
C ALA A 120 16.89 -12.74 2.12
N LYS A 121 16.99 -11.43 2.37
CA LYS A 121 18.04 -10.85 3.23
C LYS A 121 17.94 -11.36 4.68
N ILE A 122 16.73 -11.49 5.22
CA ILE A 122 16.53 -12.03 6.57
C ILE A 122 16.88 -13.52 6.62
N LEU A 123 16.40 -14.33 5.67
CA LEU A 123 16.66 -15.75 5.62
C LEU A 123 18.15 -16.08 5.41
N GLN A 124 18.90 -15.23 4.74
CA GLN A 124 20.34 -15.39 4.52
C GLN A 124 21.13 -15.46 5.84
N SER A 125 20.63 -14.86 6.93
CA SER A 125 21.27 -14.97 8.25
C SER A 125 21.18 -16.37 8.85
N TRP A 126 20.29 -17.22 8.36
CA TRP A 126 20.05 -18.58 8.88
C TRP A 126 20.34 -19.69 7.86
N ILE A 127 20.27 -19.37 6.56
CA ILE A 127 20.41 -20.33 5.47
C ILE A 127 21.66 -19.96 4.65
N PRO A 128 22.66 -20.86 4.52
CA PRO A 128 23.90 -20.59 3.80
C PRO A 128 23.72 -20.69 2.27
N LEU A 129 22.76 -19.94 1.72
CA LEU A 129 22.50 -19.83 0.28
C LEU A 129 22.65 -18.37 -0.17
N SER A 130 22.84 -18.17 -1.47
CA SER A 130 22.87 -16.81 -2.02
C SER A 130 21.51 -16.12 -1.94
N PRO A 131 21.44 -14.78 -1.83
CA PRO A 131 20.16 -14.04 -1.83
C PRO A 131 19.27 -14.36 -3.03
N LEU A 132 19.88 -14.61 -4.20
CA LEU A 132 19.15 -15.03 -5.41
C LEU A 132 18.48 -16.39 -5.22
N GLN A 133 19.18 -17.39 -4.71
CA GLN A 133 18.63 -18.74 -4.49
C GLN A 133 17.49 -18.71 -3.48
N ILE A 134 17.69 -17.99 -2.37
CA ILE A 134 16.65 -17.83 -1.33
C ILE A 134 15.43 -17.09 -1.91
N GLY A 135 15.66 -15.99 -2.62
CA GLY A 135 14.61 -15.18 -3.21
C GLY A 135 13.80 -15.95 -4.27
N VAL A 136 14.48 -16.72 -5.14
CA VAL A 136 13.82 -17.59 -6.13
C VAL A 136 13.00 -18.68 -5.43
N GLY A 137 13.54 -19.33 -4.39
CA GLY A 137 12.82 -20.31 -3.60
C GLY A 137 11.58 -19.72 -2.94
N LEU A 138 11.72 -18.57 -2.29
CA LEU A 138 10.65 -17.84 -1.65
C LEU A 138 9.53 -17.46 -2.64
N MET A 139 9.90 -16.88 -3.78
CA MET A 139 8.96 -16.52 -4.84
C MET A 139 8.24 -17.73 -5.41
N SER A 140 8.93 -18.85 -5.60
CA SER A 140 8.32 -20.09 -6.09
C SER A 140 7.27 -20.62 -5.12
N ILE A 141 7.59 -20.67 -3.81
CA ILE A 141 6.66 -21.10 -2.76
C ILE A 141 5.43 -20.17 -2.73
N MET A 142 5.66 -18.84 -2.71
CA MET A 142 4.55 -17.86 -2.64
C MET A 142 3.68 -17.89 -3.89
N THR A 143 4.26 -18.12 -5.07
CA THR A 143 3.49 -18.30 -6.31
C THR A 143 2.60 -19.54 -6.21
N CYS A 144 3.14 -20.68 -5.77
CA CYS A 144 2.36 -21.90 -5.58
C CYS A 144 1.21 -21.70 -4.58
N VAL A 145 1.47 -21.05 -3.43
CA VAL A 145 0.44 -20.75 -2.41
C VAL A 145 -0.68 -19.91 -3.00
N ASN A 146 -0.35 -18.86 -3.77
CA ASN A 146 -1.33 -17.97 -4.36
C ASN A 146 -2.14 -18.60 -5.51
N LEU A 147 -1.65 -19.68 -6.12
CA LEU A 147 -2.40 -20.48 -7.09
C LEU A 147 -3.39 -21.44 -6.42
N MET A 148 -3.37 -21.61 -5.08
CA MET A 148 -4.24 -22.54 -4.37
C MET A 148 -5.66 -22.00 -4.15
N SER A 149 -5.89 -21.06 -3.20
CA SER A 149 -7.23 -20.52 -2.97
C SER A 149 -7.22 -19.22 -2.14
N ALA A 150 -8.27 -18.37 -2.31
CA ALA A 150 -8.48 -17.16 -1.51
C ALA A 150 -8.77 -17.45 -0.02
N ARG A 151 -9.37 -18.60 0.31
CA ARG A 151 -9.65 -18.99 1.69
C ARG A 151 -8.36 -19.29 2.47
N SER A 152 -7.43 -20.00 1.85
CA SER A 152 -6.12 -20.28 2.46
C SER A 152 -5.37 -18.99 2.74
N TYR A 153 -5.40 -18.03 1.80
CA TYR A 153 -4.85 -16.69 2.01
C TYR A 153 -5.38 -16.04 3.29
N ALA A 154 -6.71 -16.01 3.49
CA ALA A 154 -7.33 -15.30 4.61
C ALA A 154 -7.03 -15.92 5.99
N GLU A 155 -6.91 -17.24 6.09
CA GLU A 155 -6.54 -17.91 7.34
C GLU A 155 -5.06 -17.66 7.68
N PHE A 156 -4.14 -17.73 6.72
CA PHE A 156 -2.73 -17.38 6.94
C PHE A 156 -2.58 -15.92 7.38
N GLU A 157 -3.26 -15.00 6.70
CA GLU A 157 -3.19 -13.57 7.02
C GLU A 157 -3.72 -13.27 8.43
N PHE A 158 -4.76 -13.95 8.88
CA PHE A 158 -5.28 -13.80 10.24
C PHE A 158 -4.21 -14.08 11.31
N TRP A 159 -3.48 -15.18 11.19
CA TRP A 159 -2.45 -15.56 12.16
C TRP A 159 -1.21 -14.68 12.06
N PHE A 160 -0.74 -14.40 10.86
CA PHE A 160 0.41 -13.53 10.66
C PHE A 160 0.13 -12.09 11.14
N ALA A 161 -1.05 -11.55 10.88
CA ALA A 161 -1.45 -10.23 11.38
C ALA A 161 -1.49 -10.18 12.91
N SER A 162 -1.99 -11.24 13.56
CA SER A 162 -2.04 -11.32 15.02
C SER A 162 -0.64 -11.30 15.64
N ILE A 163 0.31 -12.03 15.06
CA ILE A 163 1.72 -12.05 15.49
C ILE A 163 2.34 -10.67 15.36
N LYS A 164 2.17 -10.00 14.21
CA LYS A 164 2.71 -8.65 13.94
C LYS A 164 2.21 -7.63 14.96
N VAL A 165 0.90 -7.61 15.18
CA VAL A 165 0.26 -6.68 16.11
C VAL A 165 0.78 -6.89 17.53
N ALA A 166 0.80 -8.12 18.00
CA ALA A 166 1.31 -8.46 19.33
C ALA A 166 2.78 -8.04 19.47
N ALA A 167 3.62 -8.34 18.48
CA ALA A 167 5.03 -8.00 18.50
C ALA A 167 5.29 -6.49 18.56
N ILE A 168 4.54 -5.68 17.79
CA ILE A 168 4.69 -4.22 17.83
C ILE A 168 4.26 -3.65 19.18
N LEU A 169 3.16 -4.15 19.76
CA LEU A 169 2.71 -3.71 21.08
C LEU A 169 3.72 -4.04 22.19
N VAL A 170 4.30 -5.23 22.14
CA VAL A 170 5.38 -5.64 23.07
C VAL A 170 6.63 -4.76 22.86
N PHE A 171 7.01 -4.53 21.60
CA PHE A 171 8.11 -3.62 21.28
C PHE A 171 7.87 -2.21 21.84
N ILE A 172 6.67 -1.63 21.64
CA ILE A 172 6.30 -0.31 22.15
C ILE A 172 6.44 -0.27 23.68
N ALA A 173 5.96 -1.30 24.39
CA ALA A 173 6.05 -1.38 25.85
C ALA A 173 7.52 -1.41 26.34
N ILE A 174 8.38 -2.23 25.72
CA ILE A 174 9.79 -2.34 26.05
C ILE A 174 10.52 -1.02 25.72
N ALA A 175 10.33 -0.49 24.50
CA ALA A 175 10.99 0.73 24.07
C ALA A 175 10.55 1.97 24.86
N ALA A 176 9.26 2.06 25.23
CA ALA A 176 8.79 3.12 26.12
C ALA A 176 9.41 3.02 27.51
N SER A 177 9.44 1.83 28.12
CA SER A 177 10.09 1.60 29.41
C SER A 177 11.55 2.06 29.40
N TYR A 178 12.26 1.79 28.33
CA TYR A 178 13.65 2.21 28.16
C TYR A 178 13.77 3.71 27.89
N ALA A 179 12.98 4.26 26.97
CA ALA A 179 13.03 5.69 26.61
C ALA A 179 12.74 6.62 27.79
N PHE A 180 11.80 6.24 28.68
CA PHE A 180 11.48 6.98 29.90
C PHE A 180 12.47 6.75 31.04
N GLY A 181 13.50 5.92 30.84
CA GLY A 181 14.56 5.69 31.83
C GLY A 181 14.23 4.68 32.93
N TRP A 182 13.11 3.94 32.82
CA TRP A 182 12.75 2.93 33.84
C TRP A 182 13.65 1.71 33.80
N THR A 183 14.12 1.34 32.60
CA THR A 183 15.01 0.19 32.39
C THR A 183 16.36 0.58 31.79
N ALA A 184 16.53 1.83 31.37
CA ALA A 184 17.79 2.34 30.84
C ALA A 184 18.79 2.64 31.97
N PRO A 185 20.07 2.26 31.80
CA PRO A 185 21.10 2.42 32.87
C PRO A 185 21.44 3.88 33.17
N HIS A 186 21.22 4.81 32.24
CA HIS A 186 21.61 6.22 32.37
C HIS A 186 20.40 7.19 32.39
N GLY A 187 19.19 6.69 32.64
CA GLY A 187 17.94 7.47 32.64
C GLY A 187 17.30 7.65 31.29
N ALA A 188 16.46 8.67 31.11
CA ALA A 188 15.69 8.87 29.88
C ALA A 188 16.59 9.14 28.66
N THR A 189 16.24 8.57 27.51
CA THR A 189 17.08 8.61 26.30
C THR A 189 16.62 9.63 25.25
N PHE A 190 15.71 10.54 25.60
CA PHE A 190 15.19 11.55 24.67
C PHE A 190 16.26 12.55 24.16
N GLY A 191 17.46 12.59 24.75
CA GLY A 191 18.60 13.31 24.22
C GLY A 191 18.95 12.93 22.77
N ASN A 192 18.75 11.67 22.38
CA ASN A 192 18.96 11.19 21.00
C ASN A 192 18.17 11.98 19.96
N LEU A 193 17.07 12.62 20.33
CA LEU A 193 16.27 13.44 19.43
C LEU A 193 16.98 14.73 18.99
N VAL A 194 17.99 15.21 19.71
CA VAL A 194 18.64 16.50 19.44
C VAL A 194 20.17 16.44 19.43
N GLU A 195 20.81 15.46 20.07
CA GLU A 195 22.26 15.40 20.27
C GLU A 195 23.06 15.10 19.00
N HIS A 196 22.45 14.48 18.00
CA HIS A 196 23.13 14.04 16.78
C HIS A 196 22.81 14.92 15.55
N GLY A 197 23.08 16.22 15.65
CA GLY A 197 22.86 17.18 14.57
C GLY A 197 21.49 17.88 14.61
N GLY A 198 20.79 17.81 15.76
CA GLY A 198 19.51 18.45 15.98
C GLY A 198 18.30 17.59 15.59
N PHE A 199 17.10 18.10 15.83
CA PHE A 199 15.85 17.38 15.59
C PHE A 199 15.56 17.14 14.08
N THR A 200 15.96 18.08 13.21
CA THR A 200 15.84 17.99 11.75
C THR A 200 17.20 18.21 11.09
N PRO A 201 18.14 17.25 11.16
CA PRO A 201 19.51 17.43 10.69
C PRO A 201 19.60 17.76 9.20
N HIS A 202 18.65 17.32 8.40
CA HIS A 202 18.57 17.58 6.95
C HIS A 202 17.49 18.63 6.59
N GLY A 203 16.90 19.30 7.60
CA GLY A 203 15.85 20.30 7.42
C GLY A 203 14.46 19.70 7.17
N TRP A 204 13.43 20.56 7.25
CA TRP A 204 12.03 20.16 7.11
C TRP A 204 11.65 19.67 5.70
N ILE A 205 12.36 20.12 4.67
CA ILE A 205 12.13 19.64 3.30
C ILE A 205 12.44 18.15 3.18
N ALA A 206 13.51 17.67 3.86
CA ALA A 206 13.86 16.26 3.87
C ALA A 206 12.82 15.40 4.61
N VAL A 207 12.19 15.95 5.67
CA VAL A 207 11.06 15.28 6.37
C VAL A 207 9.86 15.12 5.43
N LEU A 208 9.53 16.13 4.64
CA LEU A 208 8.46 16.05 3.64
C LEU A 208 8.83 15.12 2.47
N ALA A 209 10.08 15.16 2.02
CA ALA A 209 10.56 14.33 0.93
C ALA A 209 10.62 12.83 1.29
N ALA A 210 10.67 12.48 2.58
CA ALA A 210 10.58 11.10 3.04
C ALA A 210 9.15 10.53 2.98
N VAL A 211 8.12 11.36 2.85
CA VAL A 211 6.71 10.96 2.85
C VAL A 211 6.36 9.90 1.80
N PRO A 212 6.88 9.90 0.55
CA PRO A 212 6.62 8.83 -0.42
C PRO A 212 7.06 7.45 0.07
N THR A 213 8.24 7.34 0.68
CA THR A 213 8.72 6.10 1.32
C THR A 213 7.76 5.63 2.42
N VAL A 214 7.20 6.60 3.18
CA VAL A 214 6.21 6.31 4.22
C VAL A 214 4.86 5.93 3.62
N PHE A 215 4.46 6.50 2.48
CA PHE A 215 3.27 6.05 1.76
C PHE A 215 3.39 4.58 1.38
N PHE A 216 4.56 4.14 0.87
CA PHE A 216 4.81 2.72 0.64
C PHE A 216 4.54 1.88 1.90
N ALA A 217 5.08 2.31 3.04
CA ALA A 217 4.98 1.59 4.31
C ALA A 217 3.55 1.53 4.88
N MET A 218 2.68 2.48 4.53
CA MET A 218 1.34 2.66 5.12
C MET A 218 0.19 2.38 4.15
N THR A 219 0.46 2.18 2.86
CA THR A 219 -0.53 1.82 1.85
C THR A 219 -1.05 0.40 2.10
N GLY A 220 -2.32 0.17 1.80
CA GLY A 220 -2.99 -1.11 1.96
C GLY A 220 -4.29 -1.03 2.78
N ALA A 221 -4.61 0.11 3.40
CA ALA A 221 -5.90 0.31 4.08
C ALA A 221 -7.07 0.15 3.10
N GLU A 222 -6.88 0.54 1.85
CA GLU A 222 -7.83 0.43 0.74
C GLU A 222 -8.05 -1.01 0.26
N ILE A 223 -7.17 -1.98 0.58
CA ILE A 223 -7.38 -3.41 0.30
C ILE A 223 -8.73 -3.87 0.84
N THR A 224 -9.16 -3.26 1.95
CA THR A 224 -10.45 -3.54 2.55
C THR A 224 -11.61 -3.26 1.63
N THR A 225 -11.50 -2.29 0.72
CA THR A 225 -12.54 -2.00 -0.28
C THR A 225 -12.63 -3.12 -1.32
N ILE A 226 -11.49 -3.71 -1.70
CA ILE A 226 -11.41 -4.85 -2.61
C ILE A 226 -11.91 -6.11 -1.91
N ALA A 227 -11.41 -6.40 -0.71
CA ALA A 227 -11.82 -7.55 0.08
C ALA A 227 -13.29 -7.45 0.53
N ALA A 228 -13.78 -6.25 0.81
CA ALA A 228 -15.19 -6.03 1.16
C ALA A 228 -16.14 -6.37 0.01
N ALA A 229 -15.71 -6.23 -1.25
CA ALA A 229 -16.51 -6.66 -2.41
C ALA A 229 -16.78 -8.20 -2.41
N GLU A 230 -15.92 -8.97 -1.73
CA GLU A 230 -16.08 -10.42 -1.50
C GLU A 230 -16.84 -10.74 -0.19
N SER A 231 -17.37 -9.72 0.52
CA SER A 231 -18.13 -9.86 1.78
C SER A 231 -19.65 -9.76 1.58
N ALA A 232 -20.41 -10.18 2.61
CA ALA A 232 -21.87 -10.12 2.60
C ALA A 232 -22.44 -8.69 2.77
N GLN A 233 -21.68 -7.74 3.37
CA GLN A 233 -22.11 -6.36 3.64
C GLN A 233 -20.97 -5.35 3.38
N PRO A 234 -20.65 -5.04 2.12
CA PRO A 234 -19.47 -4.24 1.74
C PRO A 234 -19.43 -2.84 2.39
N GLY A 235 -20.49 -2.08 2.31
CA GLY A 235 -20.55 -0.69 2.80
C GLY A 235 -20.31 -0.54 4.30
N ARG A 236 -20.89 -1.42 5.12
CA ARG A 236 -20.67 -1.42 6.58
C ARG A 236 -19.26 -1.85 6.96
N ALA A 237 -18.68 -2.79 6.19
CA ALA A 237 -17.30 -3.23 6.39
C ALA A 237 -16.33 -2.06 6.21
N VAL A 238 -16.39 -1.35 5.09
CA VAL A 238 -15.51 -0.21 4.77
C VAL A 238 -15.67 0.92 5.80
N ALA A 239 -16.89 1.26 6.20
CA ALA A 239 -17.13 2.33 7.18
C ALA A 239 -16.49 2.04 8.55
N ARG A 240 -16.61 0.81 9.07
CA ARG A 240 -15.97 0.40 10.34
C ARG A 240 -14.45 0.41 10.25
N MET A 241 -13.91 -0.04 9.12
CA MET A 241 -12.47 -0.15 8.91
C MET A 241 -11.78 1.20 8.81
N SER A 242 -12.44 2.22 8.22
CA SER A 242 -11.91 3.58 8.15
C SER A 242 -11.65 4.17 9.55
N ALA A 243 -12.48 3.87 10.55
CA ALA A 243 -12.26 4.32 11.92
C ALA A 243 -11.05 3.63 12.60
N ALA A 244 -10.84 2.34 12.32
CA ALA A 244 -9.72 1.58 12.88
C ALA A 244 -8.36 2.01 12.32
N VAL A 245 -8.33 2.61 11.13
CA VAL A 245 -7.10 3.08 10.47
C VAL A 245 -6.36 4.11 11.33
N ILE A 246 -7.08 5.04 11.98
CA ILE A 246 -6.48 6.11 12.80
C ILE A 246 -5.61 5.54 13.93
N TRP A 247 -6.20 4.70 14.76
CA TRP A 247 -5.49 4.11 15.91
C TRP A 247 -4.32 3.24 15.47
N ARG A 248 -4.48 2.50 14.38
CA ARG A 248 -3.43 1.70 13.80
C ARG A 248 -2.24 2.54 13.36
N ILE A 249 -2.48 3.61 12.60
CA ILE A 249 -1.43 4.51 12.13
C ILE A 249 -0.72 5.15 13.32
N LEU A 250 -1.48 5.72 14.26
CA LEU A 250 -0.90 6.40 15.40
C LEU A 250 -0.03 5.45 16.25
N ILE A 251 -0.57 4.29 16.65
CA ILE A 251 0.12 3.39 17.57
C ILE A 251 1.24 2.63 16.85
N PHE A 252 0.96 1.98 15.73
CA PHE A 252 1.92 1.05 15.13
C PHE A 252 3.02 1.75 14.34
N TYR A 253 2.78 2.95 13.84
CA TYR A 253 3.76 3.69 13.04
C TYR A 253 4.34 4.87 13.80
N VAL A 254 3.55 5.87 14.18
CA VAL A 254 4.07 7.10 14.76
C VAL A 254 4.73 6.86 16.11
N VAL A 255 4.05 6.14 17.03
CA VAL A 255 4.61 5.86 18.36
C VAL A 255 5.83 4.95 18.27
N SER A 256 5.80 3.91 17.43
CA SER A 256 6.94 3.00 17.26
C SER A 256 8.17 3.76 16.75
N LEU A 257 8.01 4.57 15.70
CA LEU A 257 9.13 5.33 15.14
C LEU A 257 9.65 6.39 16.10
N PHE A 258 8.77 7.10 16.80
CA PHE A 258 9.16 8.03 17.85
C PHE A 258 10.03 7.35 18.91
N LEU A 259 9.63 6.17 19.38
CA LEU A 259 10.40 5.41 20.37
C LEU A 259 11.73 4.91 19.80
N ILE A 260 11.76 4.44 18.55
CA ILE A 260 13.00 4.00 17.91
C ILE A 260 14.02 5.12 17.88
N VAL A 261 13.65 6.31 17.40
CA VAL A 261 14.60 7.44 17.31
C VAL A 261 14.90 8.08 18.67
N SER A 262 14.09 7.82 19.71
CA SER A 262 14.38 8.19 21.08
C SER A 262 15.39 7.25 21.75
N VAL A 263 15.34 5.95 21.43
CA VAL A 263 16.23 4.91 22.00
C VAL A 263 17.56 4.82 21.26
N THR A 264 17.53 4.98 19.94
CA THR A 264 18.67 4.72 19.06
C THR A 264 19.07 6.01 18.34
N PRO A 265 20.35 6.40 18.35
CA PRO A 265 20.85 7.50 17.54
C PRO A 265 20.54 7.27 16.06
N TRP A 266 19.86 8.21 15.43
CA TRP A 266 19.38 8.08 14.04
C TRP A 266 20.53 7.82 13.03
N ASN A 267 21.72 8.37 13.27
CA ASN A 267 22.90 8.23 12.42
C ASN A 267 23.56 6.84 12.46
N THR A 268 23.11 5.97 13.36
CA THR A 268 23.53 4.55 13.40
C THR A 268 22.66 3.64 12.55
N VAL A 269 21.50 4.13 12.08
CA VAL A 269 20.58 3.39 11.23
C VAL A 269 21.15 3.22 9.83
N ARG A 270 21.04 2.01 9.26
CA ARG A 270 21.51 1.67 7.91
C ARG A 270 20.34 1.28 7.02
N SER A 271 20.37 1.72 5.76
CA SER A 271 19.34 1.38 4.78
C SER A 271 19.22 -0.14 4.58
N GLY A 272 17.99 -0.61 4.50
CA GLY A 272 17.67 -2.03 4.33
C GLY A 272 17.93 -2.91 5.56
N GLU A 273 18.20 -2.31 6.74
CA GLU A 273 18.22 -2.99 8.04
C GLU A 273 17.00 -2.58 8.86
N SER A 274 16.60 -3.43 9.81
CA SER A 274 15.44 -3.13 10.64
C SER A 274 15.79 -2.19 11.81
N PRO A 275 15.25 -0.98 11.89
CA PRO A 275 15.43 -0.11 13.04
C PRO A 275 14.85 -0.69 14.33
N PHE A 276 13.83 -1.55 14.24
CA PHE A 276 13.27 -2.28 15.38
C PHE A 276 14.29 -3.23 16.01
N THR A 277 14.97 -4.00 15.15
CA THR A 277 16.04 -4.91 15.62
C THR A 277 17.20 -4.12 16.22
N LEU A 278 17.59 -3.02 15.57
CA LEU A 278 18.66 -2.13 16.07
C LEU A 278 18.30 -1.56 17.45
N ALA A 279 17.07 -1.05 17.64
CA ALA A 279 16.61 -0.53 18.91
C ALA A 279 16.63 -1.58 20.03
N LEU A 280 16.16 -2.81 19.75
CA LEU A 280 16.18 -3.90 20.72
C LEU A 280 17.62 -4.30 21.10
N ASN A 281 18.55 -4.29 20.15
CA ASN A 281 19.97 -4.53 20.41
C ASN A 281 20.58 -3.40 21.27
N THR A 282 20.23 -2.15 21.02
CA THR A 282 20.64 -0.99 21.85
C THR A 282 20.13 -1.12 23.28
N MET A 283 18.93 -1.64 23.49
CA MET A 283 18.36 -1.90 24.81
C MET A 283 18.92 -3.15 25.49
N HIS A 284 19.85 -3.87 24.86
CA HIS A 284 20.47 -5.10 25.38
C HIS A 284 19.45 -6.19 25.77
N VAL A 285 18.32 -6.28 25.07
CA VAL A 285 17.31 -7.33 25.32
C VAL A 285 17.81 -8.67 24.76
N PRO A 286 18.04 -9.70 25.61
CA PRO A 286 18.60 -10.96 25.14
C PRO A 286 17.70 -11.62 24.08
N TRP A 287 18.31 -12.21 23.04
CA TRP A 287 17.63 -12.94 21.95
C TRP A 287 16.63 -12.10 21.13
N ALA A 288 16.37 -10.85 21.52
CA ALA A 288 15.36 -9.99 20.90
C ALA A 288 15.62 -9.76 19.40
N GLY A 289 16.90 -9.63 19.00
CA GLY A 289 17.27 -9.51 17.59
C GLY A 289 16.79 -10.71 16.75
N THR A 290 17.01 -11.93 17.23
CA THR A 290 16.58 -13.15 16.53
C THR A 290 15.06 -13.26 16.52
N ILE A 291 14.39 -13.04 17.67
CA ILE A 291 12.93 -13.08 17.77
C ILE A 291 12.31 -12.04 16.82
N MET A 292 12.84 -10.82 16.82
CA MET A 292 12.35 -9.76 15.92
C MET A 292 12.57 -10.12 14.45
N SER A 293 13.70 -10.72 14.09
CA SER A 293 13.95 -11.19 12.72
C SER A 293 12.93 -12.23 12.26
N VAL A 294 12.54 -13.16 13.13
CA VAL A 294 11.45 -14.12 12.85
C VAL A 294 10.12 -13.41 12.65
N ILE A 295 9.80 -12.44 13.51
CA ILE A 295 8.57 -11.65 13.42
C ILE A 295 8.56 -10.85 12.11
N ILE A 296 9.67 -10.20 11.76
CA ILE A 296 9.79 -9.44 10.51
C ILE A 296 9.63 -10.37 9.31
N LEU A 297 10.22 -11.57 9.34
CA LEU A 297 10.05 -12.54 8.28
C LEU A 297 8.58 -12.93 8.11
N THR A 298 7.85 -13.22 9.20
CA THR A 298 6.41 -13.51 9.10
C THR A 298 5.63 -12.31 8.53
N ALA A 299 6.03 -11.10 8.88
CA ALA A 299 5.41 -9.87 8.38
C ALA A 299 5.64 -9.67 6.88
N VAL A 300 6.86 -9.90 6.44
CA VAL A 300 7.28 -9.84 5.03
C VAL A 300 6.54 -10.89 4.19
N LEU A 301 6.48 -12.13 4.66
CA LEU A 301 5.77 -13.21 3.97
C LEU A 301 4.27 -12.95 3.85
N SER A 302 3.66 -12.41 4.88
CA SER A 302 2.25 -12.01 4.87
C SER A 302 2.01 -10.85 3.89
N CYS A 303 2.85 -9.81 3.90
CA CYS A 303 2.72 -8.69 2.97
C CYS A 303 2.95 -9.13 1.52
N LEU A 304 3.93 -9.99 1.26
CA LEU A 304 4.18 -10.62 -0.03
C LEU A 304 2.96 -11.39 -0.52
N ASN A 305 2.34 -12.19 0.36
CA ASN A 305 1.11 -12.92 0.06
C ASN A 305 -0.05 -11.97 -0.29
N SER A 306 -0.18 -10.87 0.46
CA SER A 306 -1.17 -9.81 0.19
C SER A 306 -0.91 -9.10 -1.13
N ALA A 307 0.34 -8.83 -1.47
CA ALA A 307 0.73 -8.21 -2.74
C ALA A 307 0.33 -9.08 -3.95
N PHE A 308 0.56 -10.38 -3.87
CA PHE A 308 0.08 -11.34 -4.88
C PHE A 308 -1.46 -11.34 -4.98
N TYR A 309 -2.13 -11.37 -3.83
CA TYR A 309 -3.59 -11.35 -3.79
C TYR A 309 -4.14 -10.10 -4.48
N VAL A 310 -3.69 -8.92 -4.06
CA VAL A 310 -4.20 -7.63 -4.57
C VAL A 310 -3.84 -7.43 -6.04
N SER A 311 -2.56 -7.58 -6.41
CA SER A 311 -2.11 -7.38 -7.80
C SER A 311 -2.86 -8.28 -8.78
N SER A 312 -3.10 -9.55 -8.42
CA SER A 312 -3.84 -10.49 -9.27
C SER A 312 -5.32 -10.11 -9.43
N ARG A 313 -5.99 -9.60 -8.37
CA ARG A 313 -7.40 -9.16 -8.43
C ARG A 313 -7.56 -7.85 -9.20
N VAL A 314 -6.67 -6.90 -8.99
CA VAL A 314 -6.69 -5.64 -9.75
C VAL A 314 -6.52 -5.91 -11.23
N LEU A 315 -5.56 -6.75 -11.61
CA LEU A 315 -5.32 -7.09 -13.01
C LEU A 315 -6.50 -7.88 -13.62
N PHE A 316 -7.11 -8.76 -12.84
CA PHE A 316 -8.34 -9.46 -13.24
C PHE A 316 -9.48 -8.47 -13.50
N ILE A 317 -9.72 -7.49 -12.62
CA ILE A 317 -10.75 -6.47 -12.79
C ILE A 317 -10.49 -5.62 -14.03
N LEU A 318 -9.23 -5.22 -14.27
CA LEU A 318 -8.84 -4.51 -15.49
C LEU A 318 -9.13 -5.33 -16.75
N ALA A 319 -8.81 -6.63 -16.74
CA ALA A 319 -9.08 -7.53 -17.86
C ALA A 319 -10.57 -7.77 -18.08
N ASP A 320 -11.36 -7.93 -17.02
CA ASP A 320 -12.81 -8.11 -17.09
C ASP A 320 -13.51 -6.88 -17.70
N ARG A 321 -12.98 -5.68 -17.42
CA ARG A 321 -13.40 -4.41 -18.04
C ARG A 321 -12.87 -4.22 -19.47
N GLY A 322 -11.98 -5.09 -19.93
CA GLY A 322 -11.30 -4.98 -21.21
C GLY A 322 -10.12 -3.98 -21.19
N ASP A 323 -9.74 -3.43 -20.03
CA ASP A 323 -8.60 -2.52 -19.88
C ASP A 323 -7.25 -3.24 -19.86
N ALA A 324 -7.28 -4.58 -19.82
CA ALA A 324 -6.14 -5.48 -19.96
C ALA A 324 -6.51 -6.67 -20.87
N PRO A 325 -5.52 -7.48 -21.32
CA PRO A 325 -5.78 -8.63 -22.17
C PRO A 325 -6.79 -9.62 -21.57
N GLN A 326 -7.78 -10.04 -22.35
CA GLN A 326 -8.86 -10.94 -21.92
C GLN A 326 -8.35 -12.33 -21.46
N SER A 327 -7.15 -12.74 -21.86
CA SER A 327 -6.51 -13.97 -21.39
C SER A 327 -6.30 -14.01 -19.86
N LEU A 328 -6.22 -12.84 -19.21
CA LEU A 328 -6.00 -12.69 -17.77
C LEU A 328 -7.27 -12.92 -16.92
N VAL A 329 -8.45 -12.99 -17.55
CA VAL A 329 -9.73 -13.32 -16.88
C VAL A 329 -9.87 -14.82 -16.62
N LYS A 330 -9.02 -15.67 -17.22
CA LYS A 330 -9.12 -17.13 -17.08
C LYS A 330 -8.87 -17.56 -15.63
N LEU A 331 -9.85 -18.22 -15.04
CA LEU A 331 -9.81 -18.78 -13.70
C LEU A 331 -9.48 -20.28 -13.74
N ASN A 332 -8.73 -20.77 -12.75
CA ASN A 332 -8.56 -22.22 -12.54
C ASN A 332 -9.80 -22.84 -11.85
N ALA A 333 -9.77 -24.16 -11.62
CA ALA A 333 -10.84 -24.88 -10.94
C ALA A 333 -11.13 -24.35 -9.50
N ARG A 334 -10.19 -23.64 -8.90
CA ARG A 334 -10.30 -23.01 -7.57
C ARG A 334 -10.68 -21.53 -7.63
N ARG A 335 -11.10 -21.03 -8.80
CA ARG A 335 -11.48 -19.64 -9.09
C ARG A 335 -10.37 -18.61 -8.81
N VAL A 336 -9.11 -18.97 -9.09
CA VAL A 336 -7.95 -18.10 -9.01
C VAL A 336 -7.52 -17.66 -10.41
N PRO A 337 -7.24 -16.35 -10.67
CA PRO A 337 -6.80 -15.84 -11.96
C PRO A 337 -5.32 -16.16 -12.21
N VAL A 338 -5.04 -17.32 -12.81
CA VAL A 338 -3.69 -17.86 -12.99
C VAL A 338 -2.77 -16.90 -13.75
N GLY A 339 -3.22 -16.35 -14.87
CA GLY A 339 -2.42 -15.40 -15.66
C GLY A 339 -2.02 -14.17 -14.90
N SER A 340 -2.93 -13.62 -14.09
CA SER A 340 -2.67 -12.45 -13.26
C SER A 340 -1.68 -12.73 -12.12
N VAL A 341 -1.77 -13.92 -11.49
CA VAL A 341 -0.81 -14.35 -10.45
C VAL A 341 0.58 -14.53 -11.06
N LEU A 342 0.68 -15.19 -12.22
CA LEU A 342 1.97 -15.42 -12.90
C LEU A 342 2.62 -14.11 -13.37
N MET A 343 1.84 -13.10 -13.75
CA MET A 343 2.37 -11.79 -14.11
C MET A 343 2.99 -11.06 -12.90
N GLY A 344 2.35 -11.14 -11.72
CA GLY A 344 2.94 -10.66 -10.47
C GLY A 344 4.21 -11.43 -10.08
N ALA A 345 4.20 -12.76 -10.26
CA ALA A 345 5.39 -13.60 -10.02
C ALA A 345 6.56 -13.21 -10.93
N ALA A 346 6.30 -13.00 -12.21
CA ALA A 346 7.34 -12.58 -13.17
C ALA A 346 8.02 -11.27 -12.74
N ALA A 347 7.24 -10.27 -12.30
CA ALA A 347 7.79 -9.02 -11.79
C ALA A 347 8.65 -9.25 -10.53
N GLY A 348 8.21 -10.12 -9.61
CA GLY A 348 8.97 -10.50 -8.43
C GLY A 348 10.31 -11.16 -8.77
N PHE A 349 10.33 -12.12 -9.69
CA PHE A 349 11.57 -12.76 -10.16
C PHE A 349 12.53 -11.77 -10.83
N LEU A 350 11.98 -10.87 -11.67
CA LEU A 350 12.79 -9.81 -12.31
C LEU A 350 13.41 -8.87 -11.27
N GLY A 351 12.65 -8.47 -10.25
CA GLY A 351 13.16 -7.63 -9.17
C GLY A 351 14.27 -8.30 -8.36
N ILE A 352 14.14 -9.59 -8.04
CA ILE A 352 15.20 -10.35 -7.35
C ILE A 352 16.45 -10.45 -8.21
N ILE A 353 16.32 -10.73 -9.51
CA ILE A 353 17.45 -10.77 -10.42
C ILE A 353 18.12 -9.39 -10.50
N ALA A 354 17.37 -8.31 -10.63
CA ALA A 354 17.91 -6.96 -10.62
C ALA A 354 18.67 -6.64 -9.32
N ALA A 355 18.16 -7.08 -8.18
CA ALA A 355 18.77 -6.88 -6.87
C ALA A 355 20.12 -7.62 -6.69
N THR A 356 20.46 -8.59 -7.55
CA THR A 356 21.80 -9.23 -7.50
C THR A 356 22.93 -8.29 -7.84
N GLN A 357 22.66 -7.23 -8.61
CA GLN A 357 23.68 -6.26 -9.06
C GLN A 357 23.87 -5.14 -8.02
N ALA A 358 22.80 -4.63 -7.44
CA ALA A 358 22.84 -3.52 -6.49
C ALA A 358 21.64 -3.60 -5.50
N PRO A 359 21.69 -4.46 -4.47
CA PRO A 359 20.56 -4.77 -3.63
C PRO A 359 19.89 -3.54 -2.98
N GLN A 360 20.71 -2.65 -2.38
CA GLN A 360 20.24 -1.43 -1.73
C GLN A 360 19.58 -0.47 -2.73
N VAL A 361 20.26 -0.20 -3.85
CA VAL A 361 19.77 0.76 -4.86
C VAL A 361 18.43 0.30 -5.45
N VAL A 362 18.32 -1.01 -5.74
CA VAL A 362 17.08 -1.58 -6.27
C VAL A 362 15.98 -1.52 -5.23
N PHE A 363 16.25 -1.88 -3.98
CA PHE A 363 15.27 -1.84 -2.90
C PHE A 363 14.74 -0.41 -2.67
N ASP A 364 15.64 0.57 -2.47
CA ASP A 364 15.28 1.96 -2.22
C ASP A 364 14.50 2.57 -3.40
N PHE A 365 14.91 2.26 -4.64
CA PHE A 365 14.20 2.67 -5.84
C PHE A 365 12.78 2.09 -5.92
N LEU A 366 12.61 0.80 -5.68
CA LEU A 366 11.31 0.15 -5.72
C LEU A 366 10.36 0.73 -4.66
N VAL A 367 10.86 0.99 -3.46
CA VAL A 367 10.10 1.58 -2.35
C VAL A 367 9.68 3.02 -2.66
N SER A 368 10.64 3.89 -3.02
CA SER A 368 10.38 5.31 -3.25
C SER A 368 9.50 5.55 -4.48
N SER A 369 9.78 4.82 -5.57
CA SER A 369 9.02 4.94 -6.83
C SER A 369 7.58 4.45 -6.65
N SER A 370 7.35 3.33 -5.98
CA SER A 370 6.01 2.83 -5.70
C SER A 370 5.23 3.78 -4.79
N GLY A 371 5.87 4.33 -3.75
CA GLY A 371 5.24 5.31 -2.87
C GLY A 371 4.81 6.59 -3.58
N ALA A 372 5.61 7.12 -4.51
CA ALA A 372 5.21 8.29 -5.29
C ALA A 372 4.05 8.00 -6.25
N VAL A 373 4.00 6.80 -6.84
CA VAL A 373 2.88 6.39 -7.72
C VAL A 373 1.56 6.32 -6.96
N ILE A 374 1.56 5.81 -5.72
CA ILE A 374 0.32 5.75 -4.92
C ILE A 374 -0.20 7.14 -4.55
N VAL A 375 0.68 8.14 -4.40
CA VAL A 375 0.27 9.53 -4.18
C VAL A 375 -0.56 10.04 -5.35
N PHE A 376 -0.16 9.78 -6.61
CA PHE A 376 -0.97 10.12 -7.78
C PHE A 376 -2.33 9.43 -7.78
N VAL A 377 -2.38 8.14 -7.42
CA VAL A 377 -3.63 7.39 -7.28
C VAL A 377 -4.56 8.07 -6.28
N TYR A 378 -4.06 8.40 -5.09
CA TYR A 378 -4.86 9.03 -4.05
C TYR A 378 -5.31 10.45 -4.42
N MET A 379 -4.48 11.23 -5.12
CA MET A 379 -4.88 12.54 -5.64
C MET A 379 -6.06 12.42 -6.62
N ILE A 380 -6.02 11.46 -7.55
CA ILE A 380 -7.12 11.22 -8.50
C ILE A 380 -8.40 10.79 -7.75
N ILE A 381 -8.28 9.96 -6.70
CA ILE A 381 -9.41 9.56 -5.85
C ILE A 381 -10.02 10.77 -5.12
N CYS A 382 -9.21 11.69 -4.61
CA CYS A 382 -9.70 12.93 -4.00
C CYS A 382 -10.51 13.78 -4.99
N VAL A 383 -10.01 13.92 -6.23
CA VAL A 383 -10.73 14.64 -7.29
C VAL A 383 -12.03 13.93 -7.67
N ALA A 384 -12.02 12.60 -7.74
CA ALA A 384 -13.23 11.81 -8.01
C ALA A 384 -14.28 12.00 -6.90
N GLN A 385 -13.86 12.05 -5.64
CA GLN A 385 -14.77 12.32 -4.50
C GLN A 385 -15.42 13.70 -4.63
N ILE A 386 -14.65 14.75 -4.96
CA ILE A 386 -15.21 16.09 -5.16
C ILE A 386 -16.29 16.08 -6.25
N THR A 387 -16.00 15.43 -7.38
CA THR A 387 -16.92 15.38 -8.52
C THR A 387 -18.19 14.62 -8.17
N LEU A 388 -18.07 13.44 -7.55
CA LEU A 388 -19.22 12.62 -7.15
C LEU A 388 -20.07 13.32 -6.09
N ARG A 389 -19.46 13.97 -5.10
CA ARG A 389 -20.17 14.71 -4.07
C ARG A 389 -20.93 15.89 -4.64
N ARG A 390 -20.30 16.73 -5.49
CA ARG A 390 -20.94 17.87 -6.13
C ARG A 390 -22.06 17.46 -7.09
N ARG A 391 -21.90 16.31 -7.78
CA ARG A 391 -22.96 15.75 -8.62
C ARG A 391 -24.17 15.37 -7.77
N ARG A 392 -23.95 14.67 -6.65
CA ARG A 392 -25.01 14.27 -5.71
C ARG A 392 -25.74 15.50 -5.11
N GLU A 393 -25.00 16.55 -4.78
CA GLU A 393 -25.57 17.81 -4.27
C GLU A 393 -26.43 18.52 -5.33
N ARG A 394 -26.00 18.52 -6.59
CA ARG A 394 -26.80 19.08 -7.72
C ARG A 394 -28.07 18.26 -7.98
N GLU A 395 -28.04 16.97 -7.76
CA GLU A 395 -29.19 16.07 -7.89
C GLU A 395 -30.15 16.16 -6.68
N GLY A 396 -29.86 17.00 -5.69
CA GLY A 396 -30.67 17.16 -4.47
C GLY A 396 -30.70 15.95 -3.55
N LEU A 397 -29.77 15.01 -3.70
CA LEU A 397 -29.73 13.80 -2.88
C LEU A 397 -29.15 14.09 -1.49
N PRO A 398 -29.67 13.44 -0.43
CA PRO A 398 -29.17 13.62 0.93
C PRO A 398 -27.69 13.21 1.04
N PRO A 399 -26.93 13.81 2.00
CA PRO A 399 -25.55 13.43 2.22
C PRO A 399 -25.44 11.93 2.58
N PRO A 400 -24.38 11.25 2.15
CA PRO A 400 -24.16 9.85 2.48
C PRO A 400 -24.01 9.67 4.01
N PRO A 401 -24.32 8.47 4.57
CA PRO A 401 -24.18 8.19 5.99
C PRO A 401 -22.76 8.42 6.53
N VAL A 402 -21.74 8.20 5.70
CA VAL A 402 -20.35 8.55 5.96
C VAL A 402 -19.98 9.67 5.02
N SER A 403 -19.71 10.86 5.55
CA SER A 403 -19.36 12.04 4.75
C SER A 403 -17.98 12.56 5.11
N MET A 404 -17.29 13.17 4.16
CA MET A 404 -16.02 13.86 4.38
C MET A 404 -16.23 15.07 5.30
N TRP A 405 -15.35 15.19 6.30
CA TRP A 405 -15.36 16.33 7.21
C TRP A 405 -15.00 17.62 6.50
N LEU A 406 -15.63 18.73 6.88
CA LEU A 406 -15.34 20.07 6.34
C LEU A 406 -15.19 20.09 4.81
N PHE A 407 -16.00 19.31 4.11
CA PHE A 407 -16.00 19.32 2.64
C PHE A 407 -16.34 20.71 2.11
N PRO A 408 -15.64 21.22 1.07
CA PRO A 408 -14.58 20.59 0.30
C PRO A 408 -13.14 20.90 0.83
N TYR A 409 -12.99 21.67 1.89
CA TYR A 409 -11.71 22.23 2.33
C TYR A 409 -10.67 21.17 2.68
N LEU A 410 -11.03 20.16 3.46
CA LEU A 410 -10.09 19.09 3.82
C LEU A 410 -9.73 18.20 2.62
N THR A 411 -10.61 18.07 1.62
CA THR A 411 -10.27 17.37 0.39
C THR A 411 -9.24 18.16 -0.41
N TYR A 412 -9.41 19.49 -0.53
CA TYR A 412 -8.39 20.34 -1.16
C TYR A 412 -7.08 20.36 -0.38
N ALA A 413 -7.14 20.40 0.95
CA ALA A 413 -5.93 20.33 1.79
C ALA A 413 -5.18 19.00 1.59
N ALA A 414 -5.88 17.89 1.45
CA ALA A 414 -5.25 16.59 1.15
C ALA A 414 -4.57 16.59 -0.22
N ILE A 415 -5.22 17.14 -1.26
CA ILE A 415 -4.61 17.27 -2.61
C ILE A 415 -3.38 18.18 -2.56
N ALA A 416 -3.49 19.35 -1.90
CA ALA A 416 -2.39 20.29 -1.76
C ALA A 416 -1.22 19.70 -0.97
N GLY A 417 -1.50 18.97 0.12
CA GLY A 417 -0.48 18.28 0.92
C GLY A 417 0.26 17.21 0.11
N MET A 418 -0.47 16.38 -0.65
CA MET A 418 0.13 15.39 -1.55
C MET A 418 0.94 16.05 -2.68
N GLY A 419 0.44 17.17 -3.23
CA GLY A 419 1.18 17.97 -4.21
C GLY A 419 2.49 18.54 -3.63
N ALA A 420 2.45 19.08 -2.41
CA ALA A 420 3.64 19.57 -1.71
C ALA A 420 4.69 18.47 -1.47
N VAL A 421 4.24 17.25 -1.17
CA VAL A 421 5.12 16.07 -1.04
C VAL A 421 5.83 15.75 -2.35
N LEU A 422 5.11 15.72 -3.47
CA LEU A 422 5.69 15.47 -4.79
C LEU A 422 6.67 16.58 -5.20
N ILE A 423 6.34 17.83 -4.89
CA ILE A 423 7.23 18.98 -5.10
C ILE A 423 8.50 18.83 -4.24
N ALA A 424 8.37 18.53 -2.95
CA ALA A 424 9.53 18.31 -2.07
C ALA A 424 10.45 17.21 -2.60
N MET A 425 9.89 16.10 -3.10
CA MET A 425 10.64 15.02 -3.73
C MET A 425 11.41 15.48 -4.97
N ALA A 426 10.80 16.31 -5.82
CA ALA A 426 11.40 16.84 -7.03
C ALA A 426 12.64 17.73 -6.75
N PHE A 427 12.66 18.40 -5.58
CA PHE A 427 13.75 19.30 -5.20
C PHE A 427 14.76 18.66 -4.21
N THR A 428 14.54 17.42 -3.77
CA THR A 428 15.47 16.74 -2.84
C THR A 428 16.49 15.92 -3.63
N PRO A 429 17.81 16.19 -3.47
CA PRO A 429 18.85 15.38 -4.09
C PRO A 429 18.71 13.89 -3.71
N GLY A 430 18.86 13.02 -4.72
CA GLY A 430 18.69 11.56 -4.54
C GLY A 430 17.26 11.04 -4.78
N LEU A 431 16.21 11.85 -4.56
CA LEU A 431 14.83 11.46 -4.81
C LEU A 431 14.27 11.95 -6.16
N GLN A 432 14.96 12.87 -6.82
CA GLN A 432 14.57 13.41 -8.12
C GLN A 432 14.35 12.32 -9.16
N ARG A 433 15.26 11.33 -9.20
CA ARG A 433 15.17 10.21 -10.15
C ARG A 433 13.85 9.43 -9.94
N ASP A 434 13.51 9.12 -8.70
CA ASP A 434 12.31 8.35 -8.35
C ASP A 434 11.04 9.14 -8.67
N PHE A 435 11.06 10.47 -8.45
CA PHE A 435 9.99 11.37 -8.87
C PHE A 435 9.78 11.35 -10.39
N TYR A 436 10.86 11.51 -11.19
CA TYR A 436 10.75 11.48 -12.65
C TYR A 436 10.24 10.12 -13.16
N PHE A 437 10.72 9.00 -12.62
CA PHE A 437 10.21 7.68 -12.98
C PHE A 437 8.73 7.52 -12.66
N SER A 438 8.26 8.06 -11.53
CA SER A 438 6.85 8.02 -11.16
C SER A 438 6.00 8.89 -12.10
N CYS A 439 6.50 10.05 -12.50
CA CYS A 439 5.86 10.90 -13.52
C CYS A 439 5.82 10.19 -14.89
N ILE A 440 6.91 9.54 -15.30
CA ILE A 440 6.95 8.75 -16.54
C ILE A 440 5.91 7.62 -16.47
N THR A 441 5.81 6.92 -15.34
CA THR A 441 4.81 5.86 -15.15
C THR A 441 3.38 6.39 -15.32
N LEU A 442 3.08 7.57 -14.77
CA LEU A 442 1.80 8.25 -14.97
C LEU A 442 1.56 8.59 -16.44
N VAL A 443 2.55 9.17 -17.11
CA VAL A 443 2.45 9.54 -18.53
C VAL A 443 2.26 8.30 -19.41
N VAL A 444 2.98 7.20 -19.11
CA VAL A 444 2.82 5.93 -19.81
C VAL A 444 1.41 5.36 -19.61
N ALA A 445 0.85 5.43 -18.40
CA ALA A 445 -0.51 4.96 -18.14
C ALA A 445 -1.56 5.77 -18.91
N VAL A 446 -1.40 7.11 -18.96
CA VAL A 446 -2.27 7.99 -19.74
C VAL A 446 -2.12 7.73 -21.24
N GLY A 447 -0.88 7.60 -21.73
CA GLY A 447 -0.61 7.27 -23.14
C GLY A 447 -1.19 5.93 -23.56
N ALA A 448 -1.06 4.91 -22.71
CA ALA A 448 -1.66 3.60 -22.94
C ALA A 448 -3.19 3.67 -23.03
N TYR A 449 -3.84 4.47 -22.16
CA TYR A 449 -5.28 4.70 -22.28
C TYR A 449 -5.66 5.30 -23.64
N LEU A 450 -4.95 6.35 -24.08
CA LEU A 450 -5.25 7.01 -25.36
C LEU A 450 -5.10 6.07 -26.55
N ILE A 451 -4.09 5.18 -26.53
CA ILE A 451 -3.87 4.16 -27.56
C ILE A 451 -5.01 3.13 -27.54
N VAL A 452 -5.30 2.56 -26.37
CA VAL A 452 -6.36 1.54 -26.22
C VAL A 452 -7.72 2.11 -26.59
N HIS A 453 -8.01 3.35 -26.19
CA HIS A 453 -9.28 4.01 -26.52
C HIS A 453 -9.43 4.24 -28.01
N ARG A 454 -8.37 4.70 -28.72
CA ARG A 454 -8.38 4.86 -30.18
C ARG A 454 -8.57 3.54 -30.91
N LEU A 455 -7.97 2.46 -30.43
CA LEU A 455 -8.12 1.13 -31.04
C LEU A 455 -9.52 0.52 -30.87
N ARG A 456 -10.26 0.95 -29.83
CA ARG A 456 -11.63 0.49 -29.54
C ARG A 456 -12.71 1.29 -30.27
N GLN A 457 -12.43 2.49 -30.74
CA GLN A 457 -13.39 3.23 -31.56
C GLN A 457 -13.60 2.45 -32.87
N PRO A 458 -14.85 2.06 -33.22
CA PRO A 458 -15.10 1.45 -34.51
C PRO A 458 -14.61 2.42 -35.57
N ARG A 459 -13.74 1.98 -36.48
CA ARG A 459 -13.42 2.74 -37.70
C ARG A 459 -14.73 2.99 -38.40
N VAL A 460 -15.24 4.23 -38.31
CA VAL A 460 -16.34 4.66 -39.19
C VAL A 460 -15.81 4.50 -40.61
N ALA A 461 -16.35 3.52 -41.34
CA ALA A 461 -16.01 3.35 -42.72
C ALA A 461 -16.37 4.67 -43.44
N PRO A 462 -15.49 5.24 -44.28
CA PRO A 462 -15.82 6.44 -45.04
C PRO A 462 -17.08 6.08 -45.82
N SER A 463 -18.19 6.83 -45.61
CA SER A 463 -19.39 6.74 -46.41
C SER A 463 -18.97 6.90 -47.87
N ALA A 464 -19.12 5.82 -48.65
CA ALA A 464 -18.98 5.92 -50.10
C ALA A 464 -19.97 6.97 -50.56
N ALA A 465 -19.46 8.18 -50.86
CA ALA A 465 -20.21 9.18 -51.58
C ALA A 465 -20.46 8.66 -52.99
N THR A 466 -21.67 8.24 -53.22
CA THR A 466 -22.24 8.07 -54.59
C THR A 466 -22.94 9.32 -55.01
#